data_14735d3fc5b080908d53efbcf46e9c65
#
_entry.id   14735d3fc5b080908d53efbcf46e9c65
#
_cell.length_a   1.000
_cell.length_b   1.000
_cell.length_c   1.000
_cell.angle_alpha   90.00
_cell.angle_beta   90.00
_cell.angle_gamma   90.00
#
_symmetry.space_group_name_H-M   'P 1'
#
loop_
_entity.id
_entity.type
_entity.pdbx_description
1 polymer ?
#
loop_
_entity_poly.entity_id
_entity_poly.type
_entity_poly.pdbx_seq_one_letter_code
_entity_poly.pdbx_strand_id
1 'polypeptide(L)'
;MDDMLAQVQARVADRFPADLERIRAYLQMPSVSATGEGIGAVAEATGVWIQGAGGSFELQATPGHPLVIGELPGPPGAPRLLRYGMYDVQPAQEPDWTSPPFAAEVRDLPGVGPAVVARGSANSKSCLACFFLAVEVLRELDAMPVTVALLIEGEEELGSPHLADAVRARAGDLAAEGAFDLDLTAGLDGQPELVLGCKGLSDLELSCEAGDWGGPRIDLHSSEQAWIASPVWALVQALATLTGPDEEIRVAGLDGGPGPGEGDRRLLAELAAGFDPAQHLREANAARYRLAGGPAELLEALLFRP
;
A
#
# COMPACT_ATOMS: atom_id res chain seq x y z
N MET A 1 24.26 15.24 -13.24
CA MET A 1 23.09 14.39 -12.86
C MET A 1 22.99 13.17 -13.78
N ASP A 2 23.01 13.35 -15.09
CA ASP A 2 22.90 12.24 -16.07
C ASP A 2 24.03 11.19 -15.96
N ASP A 3 25.29 11.62 -15.72
CA ASP A 3 26.43 10.71 -15.57
C ASP A 3 26.34 9.85 -14.28
N MET A 4 25.89 10.43 -13.17
CA MET A 4 25.68 9.69 -11.92
C MET A 4 24.54 8.67 -12.06
N LEU A 5 23.42 9.04 -12.69
CA LEU A 5 22.32 8.10 -12.93
C LEU A 5 22.78 6.92 -13.80
N ALA A 6 23.56 7.19 -14.84
CA ALA A 6 24.13 6.13 -15.68
C ALA A 6 25.07 5.18 -14.90
N GLN A 7 25.89 5.71 -13.98
CA GLN A 7 26.74 4.89 -13.12
C GLN A 7 25.91 4.04 -12.16
N VAL A 8 24.86 4.60 -11.53
CA VAL A 8 23.94 3.84 -10.67
C VAL A 8 23.26 2.72 -11.45
N GLN A 9 22.72 3.01 -12.64
CA GLN A 9 22.06 2.01 -13.49
C GLN A 9 23.02 0.88 -13.90
N ALA A 10 24.23 1.21 -14.30
CA ALA A 10 25.25 0.23 -14.65
C ALA A 10 25.59 -0.66 -13.45
N ARG A 11 25.75 -0.08 -12.25
CA ARG A 11 26.07 -0.82 -11.05
C ARG A 11 24.92 -1.72 -10.60
N VAL A 12 23.67 -1.25 -10.68
CA VAL A 12 22.46 -2.06 -10.45
C VAL A 12 22.44 -3.27 -11.40
N ALA A 13 22.66 -3.04 -12.69
CA ALA A 13 22.66 -4.11 -13.69
C ALA A 13 23.75 -5.18 -13.42
N ASP A 14 24.93 -4.76 -13.01
CA ASP A 14 26.05 -5.67 -12.67
C ASP A 14 25.73 -6.53 -11.43
N ARG A 15 25.07 -5.95 -10.42
CA ARG A 15 24.71 -6.62 -9.17
C ARG A 15 23.43 -7.45 -9.27
N PHE A 16 22.57 -7.19 -10.26
CA PHE A 16 21.21 -7.70 -10.35
C PHE A 16 21.06 -9.21 -10.08
N PRO A 17 21.91 -10.12 -10.64
CA PRO A 17 21.73 -11.55 -10.37
C PRO A 17 21.90 -11.92 -8.90
N ALA A 18 22.88 -11.30 -8.21
CA ALA A 18 23.13 -11.56 -6.80
C ALA A 18 22.08 -10.90 -5.90
N ASP A 19 21.69 -9.69 -6.22
CA ASP A 19 20.67 -8.93 -5.47
C ASP A 19 19.28 -9.54 -5.62
N LEU A 20 18.95 -10.12 -6.78
CA LEU A 20 17.73 -10.89 -6.98
C LEU A 20 17.63 -12.08 -6.01
N GLU A 21 18.72 -12.82 -5.82
CA GLU A 21 18.74 -13.95 -4.86
C GLU A 21 18.58 -13.46 -3.41
N ARG A 22 19.12 -12.31 -3.06
CA ARG A 22 18.90 -11.68 -1.75
C ARG A 22 17.44 -11.30 -1.53
N ILE A 23 16.80 -10.68 -2.53
CA ILE A 23 15.36 -10.35 -2.51
C ILE A 23 14.54 -11.62 -2.34
N ARG A 24 14.83 -12.66 -3.13
CA ARG A 24 14.13 -13.94 -3.06
C ARG A 24 14.26 -14.58 -1.67
N ALA A 25 15.45 -14.59 -1.09
CA ALA A 25 15.67 -15.10 0.27
C ALA A 25 14.83 -14.34 1.31
N TYR A 26 14.69 -13.02 1.18
CA TYR A 26 13.85 -12.21 2.05
C TYR A 26 12.35 -12.49 1.85
N LEU A 27 11.90 -12.71 0.62
CA LEU A 27 10.52 -13.08 0.29
C LEU A 27 10.16 -14.49 0.78
N GLN A 28 11.13 -15.39 0.88
CA GLN A 28 10.93 -16.76 1.40
C GLN A 28 10.64 -16.80 2.91
N MET A 29 10.88 -15.70 3.63
CA MET A 29 10.55 -15.59 5.04
C MET A 29 9.09 -15.13 5.19
N PRO A 30 8.18 -15.95 5.74
CA PRO A 30 6.82 -15.48 6.03
C PRO A 30 6.84 -14.37 7.08
N SER A 31 5.88 -13.43 6.96
CA SER A 31 5.66 -12.34 7.91
C SER A 31 4.18 -11.98 7.97
N VAL A 32 3.37 -12.97 8.27
CA VAL A 32 1.90 -12.85 8.23
C VAL A 32 1.41 -12.16 9.49
N SER A 33 1.04 -10.87 9.41
CA SER A 33 0.63 -10.08 10.57
C SER A 33 -0.62 -10.64 11.25
N ALA A 34 -1.60 -11.12 10.51
CA ALA A 34 -2.84 -11.67 11.06
C ALA A 34 -2.64 -12.89 11.98
N THR A 35 -1.55 -13.65 11.81
CA THR A 35 -1.24 -14.83 12.63
C THR A 35 0.00 -14.67 13.51
N GLY A 36 0.82 -13.65 13.23
CA GLY A 36 2.13 -13.45 13.86
C GLY A 36 3.23 -14.37 13.30
N GLU A 37 2.92 -15.19 12.29
CA GLU A 37 3.88 -16.12 11.71
C GLU A 37 5.08 -15.37 11.10
N GLY A 38 6.28 -15.65 11.60
CA GLY A 38 7.54 -15.16 11.08
C GLY A 38 7.84 -13.67 11.34
N ILE A 39 6.93 -12.91 11.92
CA ILE A 39 7.02 -11.46 12.13
C ILE A 39 8.35 -11.05 12.80
N GLY A 40 8.70 -11.66 13.94
CA GLY A 40 9.92 -11.32 14.66
C GLY A 40 11.19 -11.58 13.85
N ALA A 41 11.23 -12.71 13.14
CA ALA A 41 12.37 -13.07 12.30
C ALA A 41 12.55 -12.10 11.11
N VAL A 42 11.45 -11.65 10.52
CA VAL A 42 11.48 -10.69 9.40
C VAL A 42 11.80 -9.27 9.89
N ALA A 43 11.35 -8.87 11.08
CA ALA A 43 11.76 -7.61 11.69
C ALA A 43 13.29 -7.55 11.89
N GLU A 44 13.88 -8.61 12.45
CA GLU A 44 15.35 -8.74 12.58
C GLU A 44 16.04 -8.76 11.21
N ALA A 45 15.53 -9.51 10.24
CA ALA A 45 16.09 -9.54 8.89
C ALA A 45 16.03 -8.15 8.22
N THR A 46 14.97 -7.39 8.44
CA THR A 46 14.86 -5.99 7.98
C THR A 46 15.95 -5.12 8.61
N GLY A 47 16.22 -5.30 9.91
CA GLY A 47 17.35 -4.65 10.58
C GLY A 47 18.70 -5.02 9.96
N VAL A 48 18.91 -6.27 9.58
CA VAL A 48 20.13 -6.71 8.87
C VAL A 48 20.27 -6.02 7.50
N TRP A 49 19.18 -5.80 6.77
CA TRP A 49 19.19 -5.00 5.54
C TRP A 49 19.64 -3.55 5.80
N ILE A 50 19.15 -2.93 6.88
CA ILE A 50 19.56 -1.57 7.28
C ILE A 50 21.08 -1.53 7.58
N GLN A 51 21.59 -2.50 8.33
CA GLN A 51 23.04 -2.60 8.62
C GLN A 51 23.87 -2.81 7.36
N GLY A 52 23.41 -3.69 6.46
CA GLY A 52 24.06 -3.92 5.16
C GLY A 52 24.15 -2.65 4.31
N ALA A 53 23.13 -1.82 4.37
CA ALA A 53 23.09 -0.50 3.74
C ALA A 53 23.87 0.59 4.54
N GLY A 54 24.65 0.22 5.56
CA GLY A 54 25.52 1.11 6.35
C GLY A 54 24.77 1.95 7.37
N GLY A 55 23.60 1.51 7.81
CA GLY A 55 22.78 2.17 8.82
C GLY A 55 22.81 1.48 10.19
N SER A 56 22.01 2.00 11.10
CA SER A 56 21.73 1.43 12.41
C SER A 56 20.23 1.29 12.63
N PHE A 57 19.81 0.35 13.45
CA PHE A 57 18.41 0.13 13.77
C PHE A 57 18.19 -0.30 15.22
N GLU A 58 16.97 -0.18 15.66
CA GLU A 58 16.43 -0.79 16.88
C GLU A 58 15.06 -1.39 16.59
N LEU A 59 14.71 -2.43 17.32
CA LEU A 59 13.35 -2.97 17.36
C LEU A 59 12.59 -2.32 18.51
N GLN A 60 11.59 -1.53 18.18
CA GLN A 60 10.69 -0.96 19.17
C GLN A 60 9.49 -1.88 19.38
N ALA A 61 9.35 -2.38 20.61
CA ALA A 61 8.17 -3.16 20.98
C ALA A 61 6.91 -2.29 20.95
N THR A 62 5.82 -2.88 20.46
CA THR A 62 4.44 -2.34 20.54
C THR A 62 3.56 -3.35 21.26
N PRO A 63 2.31 -3.04 21.59
CA PRO A 63 1.35 -4.05 22.04
C PRO A 63 1.08 -5.16 21.01
N GLY A 64 1.34 -4.90 19.74
CA GLY A 64 1.25 -5.86 18.63
C GLY A 64 2.63 -6.27 18.11
N HIS A 65 2.90 -6.02 16.83
CA HIS A 65 4.16 -6.36 16.19
C HIS A 65 5.21 -5.25 16.32
N PRO A 66 6.51 -5.59 16.38
CA PRO A 66 7.56 -4.59 16.59
C PRO A 66 7.69 -3.66 15.38
N LEU A 67 8.06 -2.40 15.65
CA LEU A 67 8.54 -1.48 14.63
C LEU A 67 10.05 -1.62 14.48
N VAL A 68 10.53 -1.51 13.25
CA VAL A 68 11.96 -1.35 12.94
C VAL A 68 12.22 0.13 12.71
N ILE A 69 12.89 0.77 13.66
CA ILE A 69 13.27 2.17 13.58
C ILE A 69 14.76 2.23 13.31
N GLY A 70 15.18 3.06 12.36
CA GLY A 70 16.57 3.11 11.98
C GLY A 70 16.99 4.42 11.34
N GLU A 71 18.27 4.48 10.99
CA GLU A 71 18.83 5.61 10.26
C GLU A 71 19.90 5.15 9.29
N LEU A 72 19.87 5.69 8.10
CA LEU A 72 20.91 5.61 7.08
C LEU A 72 21.59 6.99 7.02
N PRO A 73 22.79 7.16 7.60
CA PRO A 73 23.43 8.47 7.68
C PRO A 73 23.84 8.95 6.28
N GLY A 74 23.57 10.22 5.99
CA GLY A 74 24.08 10.96 4.85
C GLY A 74 25.33 11.76 5.17
N PRO A 75 25.81 12.59 4.22
CA PRO A 75 26.89 13.54 4.48
C PRO A 75 26.54 14.55 5.60
N PRO A 76 27.53 15.11 6.29
CA PRO A 76 27.27 16.15 7.29
C PRO A 76 26.49 17.33 6.73
N GLY A 77 25.36 17.68 7.36
CA GLY A 77 24.49 18.77 6.93
C GLY A 77 23.55 18.44 5.77
N ALA A 78 23.50 17.18 5.34
CA ALA A 78 22.54 16.73 4.34
C ALA A 78 21.08 16.85 4.85
N PRO A 79 20.12 17.09 3.95
CA PRO A 79 18.71 17.02 4.28
C PRO A 79 18.34 15.67 4.89
N ARG A 80 17.32 15.65 5.73
CA ARG A 80 16.81 14.40 6.34
C ARG A 80 15.45 14.08 5.77
N LEU A 81 15.30 12.87 5.24
CA LEU A 81 14.03 12.32 4.76
C LEU A 81 13.58 11.17 5.66
N LEU A 82 12.27 10.99 5.78
CA LEU A 82 11.68 9.83 6.44
C LEU A 82 11.25 8.81 5.36
N ARG A 83 11.78 7.60 5.44
CA ARG A 83 11.28 6.44 4.69
C ARG A 83 10.30 5.67 5.57
N TYR A 84 9.04 5.70 5.21
CA TYR A 84 8.04 4.80 5.76
C TYR A 84 8.01 3.50 4.96
N GLY A 85 7.67 2.39 5.58
CA GLY A 85 7.45 1.11 4.92
C GLY A 85 6.91 0.05 5.85
N MET A 86 6.63 -1.12 5.28
CA MET A 86 6.14 -2.26 6.01
C MET A 86 6.91 -3.53 5.67
N TYR A 87 6.95 -4.48 6.62
CA TYR A 87 7.57 -5.79 6.41
C TYR A 87 6.57 -6.95 6.56
N ASP A 88 5.33 -6.67 6.98
CA ASP A 88 4.28 -7.67 7.07
C ASP A 88 3.59 -7.93 5.73
N VAL A 89 2.82 -8.99 5.70
CA VAL A 89 2.04 -9.42 4.55
C VAL A 89 0.72 -10.06 4.99
N GLN A 90 -0.26 -10.05 4.08
CA GLN A 90 -1.51 -10.79 4.23
C GLN A 90 -1.29 -12.32 4.27
N PRO A 91 -2.20 -13.10 4.87
CA PRO A 91 -2.26 -14.54 4.68
C PRO A 91 -2.23 -14.93 3.19
N ALA A 92 -1.77 -16.12 2.88
CA ALA A 92 -1.64 -16.61 1.51
C ALA A 92 -2.35 -17.97 1.36
N GLN A 93 -3.67 -17.97 1.56
CA GLN A 93 -4.52 -19.16 1.55
C GLN A 93 -5.39 -19.24 0.27
N GLU A 94 -5.25 -18.31 -0.64
CA GLU A 94 -6.00 -18.26 -1.89
C GLU A 94 -5.69 -19.49 -2.76
N PRO A 95 -6.70 -20.09 -3.42
CA PRO A 95 -6.51 -21.32 -4.19
C PRO A 95 -5.75 -21.12 -5.51
N ASP A 96 -5.59 -19.88 -5.96
CA ASP A 96 -5.06 -19.56 -7.28
C ASP A 96 -3.54 -19.44 -7.35
N TRP A 97 -2.83 -19.70 -6.24
CA TRP A 97 -1.38 -19.74 -6.25
C TRP A 97 -0.85 -20.85 -7.16
N THR A 98 -0.06 -20.44 -8.16
CA THR A 98 0.57 -21.37 -9.11
C THR A 98 1.90 -21.94 -8.62
N SER A 99 2.41 -21.44 -7.48
CA SER A 99 3.59 -21.92 -6.73
C SER A 99 3.37 -21.68 -5.25
N PRO A 100 4.11 -22.34 -4.35
CA PRO A 100 3.99 -22.05 -2.91
C PRO A 100 4.23 -20.55 -2.65
N PRO A 101 3.37 -19.88 -1.88
CA PRO A 101 3.38 -18.41 -1.72
C PRO A 101 4.71 -17.83 -1.23
N PHE A 102 5.48 -18.59 -0.45
CA PHE A 102 6.78 -18.19 0.06
C PHE A 102 7.98 -18.92 -0.60
N ALA A 103 7.77 -19.51 -1.80
CA ALA A 103 8.89 -20.12 -2.55
C ALA A 103 9.72 -19.09 -3.32
N ALA A 104 9.17 -17.91 -3.60
CA ALA A 104 9.81 -16.86 -4.39
C ALA A 104 10.37 -17.37 -5.72
N GLU A 105 9.56 -18.16 -6.44
CA GLU A 105 9.96 -18.72 -7.74
C GLU A 105 10.00 -17.64 -8.81
N VAL A 106 11.02 -17.73 -9.68
CA VAL A 106 11.03 -16.94 -10.92
C VAL A 106 10.20 -17.70 -11.96
N ARG A 107 9.16 -17.06 -12.47
CA ARG A 107 8.25 -17.63 -13.47
C ARG A 107 8.08 -16.68 -14.64
N ASP A 108 7.88 -17.24 -15.83
CA ASP A 108 7.55 -16.45 -17.01
C ASP A 108 6.04 -16.22 -17.05
N LEU A 109 5.63 -14.96 -16.83
CA LEU A 109 4.23 -14.59 -16.78
C LEU A 109 3.79 -14.02 -18.12
N PRO A 110 2.62 -14.45 -18.67
CA PRO A 110 2.10 -13.96 -19.94
C PRO A 110 1.97 -12.43 -19.95
N GLY A 111 2.58 -11.79 -20.93
CA GLY A 111 2.55 -10.33 -21.10
C GLY A 111 3.50 -9.53 -20.19
N VAL A 112 4.12 -10.18 -19.20
CA VAL A 112 5.07 -9.55 -18.25
C VAL A 112 6.50 -10.04 -18.46
N GLY A 113 6.66 -11.35 -18.76
CA GLY A 113 7.98 -11.99 -18.82
C GLY A 113 8.40 -12.59 -17.46
N PRO A 114 9.73 -12.74 -17.24
CA PRO A 114 10.24 -13.30 -15.99
C PRO A 114 9.90 -12.43 -14.78
N ALA A 115 9.22 -13.01 -13.80
CA ALA A 115 8.80 -12.34 -12.57
C ALA A 115 8.99 -13.24 -11.35
N VAL A 116 9.27 -12.65 -10.19
CA VAL A 116 9.28 -13.36 -8.91
C VAL A 116 7.86 -13.46 -8.40
N VAL A 117 7.36 -14.69 -8.27
CA VAL A 117 6.02 -14.98 -7.75
C VAL A 117 6.13 -15.36 -6.28
N ALA A 118 5.68 -14.47 -5.40
CA ALA A 118 5.61 -14.72 -3.96
C ALA A 118 4.64 -13.77 -3.26
N ARG A 119 4.15 -14.13 -2.08
CA ARG A 119 3.51 -13.19 -1.16
C ARG A 119 4.54 -12.15 -0.71
N GLY A 120 4.23 -10.85 -0.88
CA GLY A 120 5.15 -9.74 -0.60
C GLY A 120 6.04 -9.33 -1.78
N SER A 121 5.93 -9.98 -2.95
CA SER A 121 6.74 -9.61 -4.12
C SER A 121 6.30 -8.32 -4.80
N ALA A 122 5.04 -7.96 -4.75
CA ALA A 122 4.53 -6.69 -5.23
C ALA A 122 4.33 -5.73 -4.06
N ASN A 123 3.55 -6.11 -3.07
CA ASN A 123 3.26 -5.33 -1.87
C ASN A 123 3.80 -6.07 -0.63
N SER A 124 4.84 -5.56 0.08
CA SER A 124 5.78 -4.53 -0.36
C SER A 124 7.22 -4.87 0.03
N LYS A 125 7.48 -6.16 0.42
CA LYS A 125 8.79 -6.59 0.89
C LYS A 125 9.89 -6.44 -0.17
N SER A 126 9.57 -6.70 -1.44
CA SER A 126 10.54 -6.50 -2.52
C SER A 126 10.88 -5.02 -2.69
N CYS A 127 9.90 -4.12 -2.59
CA CYS A 127 10.12 -2.68 -2.68
C CYS A 127 11.04 -2.19 -1.54
N LEU A 128 10.82 -2.71 -0.32
CA LEU A 128 11.67 -2.43 0.82
C LEU A 128 13.10 -2.92 0.61
N ALA A 129 13.28 -4.15 0.12
CA ALA A 129 14.60 -4.70 -0.21
C ALA A 129 15.29 -3.90 -1.33
N CYS A 130 14.57 -3.55 -2.41
CA CYS A 130 15.10 -2.74 -3.50
C CYS A 130 15.58 -1.36 -3.02
N PHE A 131 14.88 -0.75 -2.06
CA PHE A 131 15.33 0.49 -1.45
C PHE A 131 16.71 0.34 -0.79
N PHE A 132 16.92 -0.70 0.03
CA PHE A 132 18.21 -0.93 0.66
C PHE A 132 19.31 -1.22 -0.34
N LEU A 133 19.02 -1.98 -1.39
CA LEU A 133 19.97 -2.24 -2.48
C LEU A 133 20.37 -0.96 -3.22
N ALA A 134 19.40 -0.07 -3.46
CA ALA A 134 19.69 1.24 -4.04
C ALA A 134 20.61 2.09 -3.16
N VAL A 135 20.38 2.08 -1.83
CA VAL A 135 21.24 2.76 -0.86
C VAL A 135 22.65 2.18 -0.85
N GLU A 136 22.77 0.85 -0.89
CA GLU A 136 24.09 0.19 -0.99
C GLU A 136 24.86 0.67 -2.23
N VAL A 137 24.19 0.72 -3.40
CA VAL A 137 24.80 1.23 -4.64
C VAL A 137 25.23 2.69 -4.52
N LEU A 138 24.37 3.54 -3.95
CA LEU A 138 24.71 4.96 -3.72
C LEU A 138 25.91 5.12 -2.81
N ARG A 139 26.06 4.27 -1.78
CA ARG A 139 27.22 4.28 -0.90
C ARG A 139 28.49 3.79 -1.58
N GLU A 140 28.43 2.73 -2.38
CA GLU A 140 29.56 2.25 -3.18
C GLU A 140 30.10 3.34 -4.13
N LEU A 141 29.23 4.20 -4.61
CA LEU A 141 29.56 5.31 -5.49
C LEU A 141 29.89 6.63 -4.75
N ASP A 142 29.90 6.62 -3.40
CA ASP A 142 30.03 7.82 -2.56
C ASP A 142 29.04 8.92 -2.94
N ALA A 143 27.82 8.52 -3.26
CA ALA A 143 26.79 9.38 -3.82
C ALA A 143 25.52 9.49 -2.96
N MET A 144 25.59 9.14 -1.66
CA MET A 144 24.45 9.24 -0.76
C MET A 144 24.08 10.72 -0.54
N PRO A 145 22.90 11.20 -0.99
CA PRO A 145 22.62 12.65 -0.99
C PRO A 145 21.95 13.16 0.29
N VAL A 146 21.37 12.26 1.10
CA VAL A 146 20.49 12.59 2.24
C VAL A 146 20.74 11.66 3.42
N THR A 147 20.37 12.08 4.61
CA THR A 147 20.15 11.19 5.75
C THR A 147 18.71 10.63 5.65
N VAL A 148 18.54 9.33 5.86
CA VAL A 148 17.20 8.73 5.86
C VAL A 148 16.90 8.17 7.23
N ALA A 149 15.87 8.73 7.88
CA ALA A 149 15.21 8.12 9.02
C ALA A 149 14.30 6.99 8.50
N LEU A 150 14.24 5.89 9.21
CA LEU A 150 13.46 4.71 8.81
C LEU A 150 12.39 4.43 9.86
N LEU A 151 11.17 4.24 9.40
CA LEU A 151 10.02 3.78 10.18
C LEU A 151 9.36 2.66 9.40
N ILE A 152 9.57 1.42 9.85
CA ILE A 152 9.09 0.24 9.14
C ILE A 152 8.25 -0.58 10.10
N GLU A 153 6.99 -0.81 9.75
CA GLU A 153 6.02 -1.51 10.60
C GLU A 153 5.75 -2.94 10.17
N GLY A 154 5.12 -3.69 11.06
CA GLY A 154 4.70 -5.07 10.84
C GLY A 154 3.21 -5.30 11.04
N GLU A 155 2.39 -4.25 10.98
CA GLU A 155 0.95 -4.27 11.20
C GLU A 155 0.18 -3.46 10.15
N GLU A 156 0.79 -3.11 9.03
CA GLU A 156 0.13 -2.31 7.98
C GLU A 156 -1.11 -3.02 7.46
N GLU A 157 -1.01 -4.31 7.22
CA GLU A 157 -2.09 -5.17 6.73
C GLU A 157 -3.21 -5.42 7.77
N LEU A 158 -3.02 -4.93 9.00
CA LEU A 158 -4.02 -4.89 10.07
C LEU A 158 -4.59 -3.47 10.30
N GLY A 159 -4.22 -2.50 9.45
CA GLY A 159 -4.62 -1.10 9.56
C GLY A 159 -3.77 -0.30 10.55
N SER A 160 -2.53 -0.71 10.81
CA SER A 160 -1.53 0.04 11.60
C SER A 160 -2.01 0.48 12.99
N PRO A 161 -2.60 -0.41 13.82
CA PRO A 161 -3.30 -0.02 15.04
C PRO A 161 -2.40 0.67 16.07
N HIS A 162 -1.08 0.40 16.05
CA HIS A 162 -0.13 0.94 17.02
C HIS A 162 0.82 2.00 16.44
N LEU A 163 0.79 2.24 15.13
CA LEU A 163 1.70 3.15 14.44
C LEU A 163 1.57 4.59 14.93
N ALA A 164 0.36 5.11 15.06
CA ALA A 164 0.12 6.51 15.41
C ALA A 164 0.68 6.87 16.79
N ASP A 165 0.57 5.98 17.77
CA ASP A 165 1.11 6.20 19.11
C ASP A 165 2.64 6.11 19.11
N ALA A 166 3.23 5.19 18.36
CA ALA A 166 4.67 5.07 18.21
C ALA A 166 5.27 6.29 17.52
N VAL A 167 4.65 6.81 16.47
CA VAL A 167 5.07 8.04 15.79
C VAL A 167 5.03 9.24 16.75
N ARG A 168 3.97 9.38 17.54
CA ARG A 168 3.89 10.46 18.54
C ARG A 168 5.00 10.36 19.59
N ALA A 169 5.28 9.14 20.07
CA ALA A 169 6.33 8.90 21.05
C ALA A 169 7.74 9.18 20.52
N ARG A 170 7.97 9.03 19.21
CA ARG A 170 9.27 9.17 18.53
C ARG A 170 9.34 10.39 17.61
N ALA A 171 8.42 11.34 17.73
CA ALA A 171 8.31 12.48 16.80
C ALA A 171 9.62 13.25 16.61
N GLY A 172 10.44 13.37 17.65
CA GLY A 172 11.76 14.02 17.56
C GLY A 172 12.77 13.23 16.72
N ASP A 173 12.80 11.93 16.87
CA ASP A 173 13.73 11.04 16.15
C ASP A 173 13.32 10.85 14.68
N LEU A 174 12.02 10.94 14.40
CA LEU A 174 11.44 10.78 13.06
C LEU A 174 11.31 12.11 12.31
N ALA A 175 11.66 13.23 12.94
CA ALA A 175 11.58 14.56 12.32
C ALA A 175 12.41 14.61 11.03
N ALA A 176 11.79 15.04 9.92
CA ALA A 176 12.38 15.07 8.59
C ALA A 176 11.77 16.21 7.76
N GLU A 177 12.44 16.60 6.68
CA GLU A 177 11.98 17.64 5.75
C GLU A 177 10.90 17.14 4.80
N GLY A 178 10.79 15.83 4.64
CA GLY A 178 9.78 15.15 3.84
C GLY A 178 9.74 13.68 4.16
N ALA A 179 8.64 13.03 3.77
CA ALA A 179 8.48 11.58 3.90
C ALA A 179 8.16 10.96 2.55
N PHE A 180 8.57 9.72 2.36
CA PHE A 180 8.25 8.96 1.16
C PHE A 180 8.04 7.48 1.50
N ASP A 181 7.20 6.84 0.69
CA ASP A 181 7.03 5.41 0.65
C ASP A 181 7.40 4.88 -0.73
N LEU A 182 7.98 3.69 -0.79
CA LEU A 182 8.28 2.95 -2.00
C LEU A 182 7.45 1.67 -1.99
N ASP A 183 6.21 1.80 -2.37
CA ASP A 183 5.29 0.68 -2.51
C ASP A 183 4.65 0.72 -3.90
N LEU A 184 4.48 -0.43 -4.56
CA LEU A 184 3.86 -0.55 -5.88
C LEU A 184 4.27 0.57 -6.86
N THR A 185 5.58 0.75 -7.03
CA THR A 185 6.15 1.92 -7.72
C THR A 185 6.15 1.84 -9.25
N ALA A 186 5.55 0.80 -9.82
CA ALA A 186 5.45 0.65 -11.27
C ALA A 186 4.11 0.02 -11.67
N GLY A 187 3.51 0.53 -12.73
CA GLY A 187 2.39 -0.11 -13.40
C GLY A 187 2.75 -1.45 -14.06
N LEU A 188 1.77 -2.17 -14.57
CA LEU A 188 1.99 -3.44 -15.29
C LEU A 188 2.86 -3.30 -16.54
N ASP A 189 2.95 -2.11 -17.11
CA ASP A 189 3.82 -1.75 -18.22
C ASP A 189 5.27 -1.50 -17.80
N GLY A 190 5.58 -1.60 -16.51
CA GLY A 190 6.90 -1.36 -15.93
C GLY A 190 7.31 0.11 -15.87
N GLN A 191 6.41 1.06 -16.14
CA GLN A 191 6.70 2.47 -15.99
C GLN A 191 6.68 2.87 -14.52
N PRO A 192 7.71 3.59 -14.02
CA PRO A 192 7.71 4.07 -12.65
C PRO A 192 6.57 5.07 -12.43
N GLU A 193 5.90 4.95 -11.30
CA GLU A 193 4.82 5.85 -10.89
C GLU A 193 5.23 6.64 -9.64
N LEU A 194 4.88 7.92 -9.63
CA LEU A 194 5.00 8.79 -8.46
C LEU A 194 3.59 9.20 -8.00
N VAL A 195 3.12 8.57 -6.93
CA VAL A 195 1.84 8.87 -6.32
C VAL A 195 2.00 10.05 -5.38
N LEU A 196 1.32 11.17 -5.67
CA LEU A 196 1.44 12.43 -4.93
C LEU A 196 0.40 12.57 -3.81
N GLY A 197 -0.47 11.60 -3.65
CA GLY A 197 -1.50 11.59 -2.61
C GLY A 197 -2.35 10.35 -2.69
N CYS A 198 -3.12 10.10 -1.65
CA CYS A 198 -4.09 9.02 -1.58
C CYS A 198 -5.43 9.53 -1.04
N LYS A 199 -6.48 8.78 -1.33
CA LYS A 199 -7.81 9.04 -0.79
C LYS A 199 -7.85 8.59 0.67
N GLY A 200 -8.66 9.29 1.47
CA GLY A 200 -8.99 8.83 2.81
C GLY A 200 -9.87 7.57 2.76
N LEU A 201 -9.76 6.74 3.78
CA LEU A 201 -10.58 5.55 4.01
C LEU A 201 -11.29 5.67 5.36
N SER A 202 -12.56 5.28 5.40
CA SER A 202 -13.31 5.11 6.64
C SER A 202 -14.15 3.84 6.54
N ASP A 203 -13.90 2.92 7.44
CA ASP A 203 -14.69 1.70 7.58
C ASP A 203 -15.82 1.92 8.58
N LEU A 204 -17.03 1.52 8.20
CA LEU A 204 -18.22 1.63 9.02
C LEU A 204 -18.94 0.28 9.06
N GLU A 205 -19.25 -0.18 10.24
CA GLU A 205 -20.15 -1.32 10.45
C GLU A 205 -21.55 -0.81 10.80
N LEU A 206 -22.54 -1.28 10.05
CA LEU A 206 -23.94 -0.99 10.31
C LEU A 206 -24.63 -2.25 10.78
N SER A 207 -25.19 -2.21 11.98
CA SER A 207 -25.99 -3.30 12.53
C SER A 207 -27.42 -2.85 12.77
N CYS A 208 -28.36 -3.78 12.62
CA CYS A 208 -29.75 -3.58 12.95
C CYS A 208 -30.24 -4.71 13.85
N GLU A 209 -30.50 -4.36 15.09
CA GLU A 209 -30.96 -5.33 16.10
C GLU A 209 -32.45 -5.17 16.39
N ALA A 210 -33.05 -6.25 16.86
CA ALA A 210 -34.42 -6.24 17.34
C ALA A 210 -34.63 -5.29 18.52
N GLY A 211 -35.79 -4.65 18.58
CA GLY A 211 -36.12 -3.70 19.65
C GLY A 211 -37.60 -3.35 19.71
N ASP A 212 -37.91 -2.24 20.35
CA ASP A 212 -39.27 -1.76 20.50
C ASP A 212 -39.92 -1.30 19.19
N TRP A 213 -39.10 -1.18 18.12
CA TRP A 213 -39.56 -0.91 16.75
C TRP A 213 -40.24 -2.12 16.08
N GLY A 214 -40.20 -3.33 16.69
CA GLY A 214 -40.97 -4.50 16.26
C GLY A 214 -40.16 -5.65 15.64
N GLY A 215 -38.84 -5.63 15.64
CA GLY A 215 -38.02 -6.74 15.14
C GLY A 215 -38.03 -7.95 16.10
N PRO A 216 -37.73 -9.16 15.59
CA PRO A 216 -37.68 -10.39 16.41
C PRO A 216 -36.43 -10.37 17.30
N ARG A 217 -36.57 -10.90 18.53
CA ARG A 217 -35.46 -11.06 19.50
C ARG A 217 -34.85 -12.46 19.51
N ILE A 218 -35.34 -13.34 18.65
CA ILE A 218 -34.86 -14.70 18.42
C ILE A 218 -34.92 -15.00 16.94
N ASP A 219 -34.25 -16.04 16.51
CA ASP A 219 -34.36 -16.55 15.14
C ASP A 219 -35.77 -17.01 14.83
N LEU A 220 -36.36 -16.47 13.78
CA LEU A 220 -37.69 -16.82 13.30
C LEU A 220 -37.63 -17.37 11.88
N HIS A 221 -38.57 -18.25 11.58
CA HIS A 221 -38.77 -18.74 10.23
C HIS A 221 -39.20 -17.59 9.30
N SER A 222 -38.70 -17.58 8.07
CA SER A 222 -38.95 -16.49 7.10
C SER A 222 -40.45 -16.23 6.79
N SER A 223 -41.34 -17.19 7.00
CA SER A 223 -42.79 -17.02 6.88
C SER A 223 -43.35 -15.95 7.82
N GLU A 224 -42.71 -15.69 8.96
CA GLU A 224 -43.12 -14.71 9.95
C GLU A 224 -42.93 -13.25 9.47
N GLN A 225 -42.15 -13.03 8.41
CA GLN A 225 -41.96 -11.70 7.82
C GLN A 225 -43.25 -11.05 7.28
N ALA A 226 -44.30 -11.84 7.11
CA ALA A 226 -45.60 -11.31 6.69
C ALA A 226 -46.22 -10.35 7.72
N TRP A 227 -45.84 -10.48 9.00
CA TRP A 227 -46.41 -9.74 10.11
C TRP A 227 -45.43 -9.22 11.16
N ILE A 228 -44.18 -9.70 11.13
CA ILE A 228 -43.11 -9.22 12.02
C ILE A 228 -42.07 -8.47 11.18
N ALA A 229 -41.73 -7.25 11.59
CA ALA A 229 -40.73 -6.43 10.91
C ALA A 229 -39.36 -7.11 10.89
N SER A 230 -38.66 -7.01 9.76
CA SER A 230 -37.36 -7.67 9.55
C SER A 230 -36.21 -6.68 9.72
N PRO A 231 -35.20 -6.96 10.59
CA PRO A 231 -33.99 -6.18 10.69
C PRO A 231 -33.21 -6.11 9.38
N VAL A 232 -33.26 -7.15 8.56
CA VAL A 232 -32.60 -7.19 7.24
C VAL A 232 -33.18 -6.12 6.33
N TRP A 233 -34.53 -6.04 6.25
CA TRP A 233 -35.16 -4.99 5.41
C TRP A 233 -34.96 -3.58 5.96
N ALA A 234 -34.92 -3.44 7.30
CA ALA A 234 -34.60 -2.15 7.91
C ALA A 234 -33.18 -1.69 7.54
N LEU A 235 -32.21 -2.61 7.56
CA LEU A 235 -30.83 -2.32 7.16
C LEU A 235 -30.74 -2.00 5.66
N VAL A 236 -31.38 -2.78 4.80
CA VAL A 236 -31.41 -2.52 3.35
C VAL A 236 -32.00 -1.13 3.05
N GLN A 237 -33.09 -0.76 3.72
CA GLN A 237 -33.71 0.57 3.56
C GLN A 237 -32.80 1.68 4.08
N ALA A 238 -32.11 1.48 5.21
CA ALA A 238 -31.13 2.43 5.70
C ALA A 238 -29.99 2.64 4.71
N LEU A 239 -29.40 1.57 4.19
CA LEU A 239 -28.37 1.65 3.16
C LEU A 239 -28.84 2.37 1.90
N ALA A 240 -30.08 2.13 1.46
CA ALA A 240 -30.67 2.81 0.30
C ALA A 240 -30.88 4.32 0.49
N THR A 241 -30.74 4.85 1.71
CA THR A 241 -30.76 6.31 1.94
C THR A 241 -29.40 6.96 1.77
N LEU A 242 -28.30 6.16 1.82
CA LEU A 242 -26.93 6.67 1.74
C LEU A 242 -26.51 6.97 0.30
N THR A 243 -27.06 6.24 -0.66
CA THR A 243 -26.76 6.42 -2.09
C THR A 243 -28.02 6.46 -2.93
N GLY A 244 -27.93 7.04 -4.14
CA GLY A 244 -28.98 7.00 -5.16
C GLY A 244 -28.83 5.78 -6.10
N PRO A 245 -29.78 5.64 -7.06
CA PRO A 245 -29.67 4.63 -8.14
C PRO A 245 -28.47 4.83 -9.06
N ASP A 246 -27.87 6.00 -9.02
CA ASP A 246 -26.66 6.43 -9.73
C ASP A 246 -25.38 6.18 -8.91
N GLU A 247 -25.53 5.56 -7.72
CA GLU A 247 -24.47 5.31 -6.74
C GLU A 247 -23.81 6.59 -6.18
N GLU A 248 -24.40 7.75 -6.43
CA GLU A 248 -23.92 9.01 -5.82
C GLU A 248 -24.28 9.06 -4.34
N ILE A 249 -23.33 9.50 -3.51
CA ILE A 249 -23.50 9.62 -2.06
C ILE A 249 -24.49 10.73 -1.74
N ARG A 250 -25.46 10.42 -0.90
CA ARG A 250 -26.54 11.34 -0.46
C ARG A 250 -26.42 11.80 0.98
N VAL A 251 -25.30 11.52 1.60
CA VAL A 251 -25.01 11.94 2.97
C VAL A 251 -24.44 13.35 2.93
N ALA A 252 -25.12 14.29 3.59
CA ALA A 252 -24.67 15.69 3.63
C ALA A 252 -23.26 15.78 4.26
N GLY A 253 -22.36 16.49 3.60
CA GLY A 253 -20.97 16.65 4.03
C GLY A 253 -20.01 15.54 3.58
N LEU A 254 -20.49 14.52 2.85
CA LEU A 254 -19.66 13.49 2.20
C LEU A 254 -19.66 13.66 0.68
N ASP A 255 -19.54 14.90 0.21
CA ASP A 255 -19.62 15.27 -1.21
C ASP A 255 -18.25 15.34 -1.91
N GLY A 256 -17.19 14.82 -1.28
CA GLY A 256 -15.83 14.77 -1.86
C GLY A 256 -15.00 16.04 -1.66
N GLY A 257 -15.52 17.04 -0.93
CA GLY A 257 -14.79 18.26 -0.61
C GLY A 257 -14.63 19.24 -1.80
N PRO A 258 -13.61 20.14 -1.76
CA PRO A 258 -13.53 21.28 -2.68
C PRO A 258 -13.15 20.93 -4.12
N GLY A 259 -12.90 19.65 -4.42
CA GLY A 259 -12.42 19.23 -5.75
C GLY A 259 -10.99 19.70 -6.07
N PRO A 260 -10.53 19.48 -7.31
CA PRO A 260 -9.15 19.78 -7.70
C PRO A 260 -8.85 21.28 -7.71
N GLY A 261 -7.68 21.67 -7.16
CA GLY A 261 -7.10 23.00 -7.27
C GLY A 261 -6.51 23.28 -8.66
N GLU A 262 -5.89 24.44 -8.85
CA GLU A 262 -5.27 24.78 -10.14
C GLU A 262 -4.07 23.90 -10.49
N GLY A 263 -3.25 23.53 -9.49
CA GLY A 263 -2.12 22.60 -9.66
C GLY A 263 -2.61 21.22 -10.06
N ASP A 264 -3.64 20.71 -9.39
CA ASP A 264 -4.21 19.39 -9.67
C ASP A 264 -4.81 19.32 -11.08
N ARG A 265 -5.48 20.38 -11.54
CA ARG A 265 -6.04 20.43 -12.91
C ARG A 265 -4.95 20.35 -13.98
N ARG A 266 -3.78 20.93 -13.75
CA ARG A 266 -2.65 20.80 -14.69
C ARG A 266 -2.15 19.36 -14.73
N LEU A 267 -1.94 18.73 -13.58
CA LEU A 267 -1.53 17.32 -13.49
C LEU A 267 -2.58 16.40 -14.11
N LEU A 268 -3.87 16.63 -13.85
CA LEU A 268 -4.96 15.87 -14.47
C LEU A 268 -4.93 15.97 -16.01
N ALA A 269 -4.64 17.15 -16.55
CA ALA A 269 -4.54 17.33 -18.01
C ALA A 269 -3.36 16.57 -18.60
N GLU A 270 -2.22 16.55 -17.90
CA GLU A 270 -1.03 15.78 -18.29
C GLU A 270 -1.30 14.27 -18.23
N LEU A 271 -1.86 13.78 -17.13
CA LEU A 271 -2.24 12.38 -16.97
C LEU A 271 -3.28 11.92 -18.00
N ALA A 272 -4.28 12.77 -18.27
CA ALA A 272 -5.33 12.48 -19.24
C ALA A 272 -4.81 12.30 -20.67
N ALA A 273 -3.70 12.94 -21.02
CA ALA A 273 -3.08 12.79 -22.33
C ALA A 273 -2.51 11.38 -22.57
N GLY A 274 -2.13 10.67 -21.49
CA GLY A 274 -1.61 9.29 -21.55
C GLY A 274 -2.62 8.22 -21.16
N PHE A 275 -3.80 8.60 -20.64
CA PHE A 275 -4.79 7.64 -20.14
C PHE A 275 -5.70 7.11 -21.25
N ASP A 276 -5.67 5.79 -21.47
CA ASP A 276 -6.61 5.07 -22.36
C ASP A 276 -7.74 4.42 -21.56
N PRO A 277 -8.95 5.02 -21.53
CA PRO A 277 -10.08 4.45 -20.80
C PRO A 277 -10.47 3.05 -21.27
N ALA A 278 -10.29 2.72 -22.55
CA ALA A 278 -10.65 1.42 -23.07
C ALA A 278 -9.65 0.33 -22.63
N GLN A 279 -8.37 0.67 -22.54
CA GLN A 279 -7.35 -0.21 -21.97
C GLN A 279 -7.63 -0.45 -20.49
N HIS A 280 -7.86 0.59 -19.71
CA HIS A 280 -8.17 0.47 -18.28
C HIS A 280 -9.41 -0.42 -18.02
N LEU A 281 -10.50 -0.28 -18.82
CA LEU A 281 -11.66 -1.17 -18.69
C LEU A 281 -11.31 -2.64 -18.98
N ARG A 282 -10.43 -2.91 -19.94
CA ARG A 282 -9.96 -4.29 -20.22
C ARG A 282 -9.16 -4.85 -19.04
N GLU A 283 -8.24 -4.06 -18.48
CA GLU A 283 -7.42 -4.44 -17.31
C GLU A 283 -8.26 -4.67 -16.05
N ALA A 284 -9.26 -3.80 -15.83
CA ALA A 284 -10.22 -3.93 -14.74
C ALA A 284 -11.27 -5.05 -14.97
N ASN A 285 -11.26 -5.70 -16.14
CA ASN A 285 -12.29 -6.66 -16.56
C ASN A 285 -13.72 -6.10 -16.40
N ALA A 286 -13.90 -4.81 -16.71
CA ALA A 286 -15.14 -4.09 -16.57
C ALA A 286 -15.76 -3.73 -17.94
N ALA A 287 -17.08 -3.80 -18.05
CA ALA A 287 -17.78 -3.52 -19.32
C ALA A 287 -17.91 -2.00 -19.60
N ARG A 288 -17.97 -1.19 -18.56
CA ARG A 288 -18.16 0.27 -18.66
C ARG A 288 -17.81 0.98 -17.37
N TYR A 289 -17.53 2.26 -17.46
CA TYR A 289 -17.50 3.14 -16.30
C TYR A 289 -18.91 3.44 -15.78
N ARG A 290 -19.02 3.73 -14.50
CA ARG A 290 -20.24 4.26 -13.89
C ARG A 290 -20.57 5.66 -14.41
N LEU A 291 -19.53 6.46 -14.61
CA LEU A 291 -19.64 7.85 -15.08
C LEU A 291 -19.43 7.93 -16.59
N ALA A 292 -20.13 8.88 -17.22
CA ALA A 292 -19.84 9.30 -18.58
C ALA A 292 -18.83 10.44 -18.56
N GLY A 293 -17.83 10.38 -19.44
CA GLY A 293 -16.80 11.42 -19.53
C GLY A 293 -15.60 10.96 -20.35
N GLY A 294 -14.74 11.92 -20.68
CA GLY A 294 -13.42 11.65 -21.25
C GLY A 294 -12.36 11.34 -20.20
N PRO A 295 -11.09 11.13 -20.62
CA PRO A 295 -9.99 10.82 -19.74
C PRO A 295 -9.87 11.74 -18.51
N ALA A 296 -9.98 13.04 -18.69
CA ALA A 296 -9.82 14.02 -17.62
C ALA A 296 -10.93 13.92 -16.58
N GLU A 297 -12.20 13.80 -17.02
CA GLU A 297 -13.35 13.67 -16.13
C GLU A 297 -13.33 12.36 -15.34
N LEU A 298 -12.87 11.28 -15.96
CA LEU A 298 -12.74 9.98 -15.30
C LEU A 298 -11.64 10.01 -14.24
N LEU A 299 -10.48 10.59 -14.54
CA LEU A 299 -9.39 10.74 -13.58
C LEU A 299 -9.75 11.72 -12.45
N GLU A 300 -10.44 12.81 -12.74
CA GLU A 300 -10.94 13.73 -11.71
C GLU A 300 -11.89 13.00 -10.76
N ALA A 301 -12.81 12.22 -11.30
CA ALA A 301 -13.71 11.43 -10.47
C ALA A 301 -12.99 10.39 -9.62
N LEU A 302 -12.03 9.67 -10.20
CA LEU A 302 -11.22 8.70 -9.47
C LEU A 302 -10.49 9.32 -8.29
N LEU A 303 -9.90 10.49 -8.47
CA LEU A 303 -8.98 11.10 -7.50
C LEU A 303 -9.69 11.99 -6.47
N PHE A 304 -10.83 12.63 -6.81
CA PHE A 304 -11.44 13.68 -6.00
C PHE A 304 -12.89 13.40 -5.57
N ARG A 305 -13.52 12.31 -6.05
CA ARG A 305 -14.85 11.92 -5.54
C ARG A 305 -14.71 10.80 -4.51
N PRO A 306 -15.62 10.76 -3.53
CA PRO A 306 -15.68 9.67 -2.55
C PRO A 306 -16.04 8.34 -3.17
#